data_e58c75617a98eebd3bb5bb0fa187a579
#
_entry.id   e58c75617a98eebd3bb5bb0fa187a579
#
_cell.length_a   1.000
_cell.length_b   1.000
_cell.length_c   1.000
_cell.angle_alpha   90.00
_cell.angle_beta   90.00
_cell.angle_gamma   90.00
#
_symmetry.space_group_name_H-M   'P 1'
#
loop_
_entity.id
_entity.type
_entity.pdbx_description
1 polymer ?
#
loop_
_entity_poly.entity_id
_entity_poly.type
_entity_poly.pdbx_seq_one_letter_code
_entity_poly.pdbx_strand_id
1 'polypeptide(L)'
;MMPIISAASECGAMARNILSDRLSALVDAGLLTIQPASDGSAYQEYVLTSKGESLFPAIVALRQWGERHLFAAGEPHSTLIEKATGKRVTAMQPHDHEGKVLKASQTVVKKLTP
;
A
#
# COMPACT_ATOMS: atom_id res chain seq x y z
N MET A 1 0.64 0.04 15.09
CA MET A 1 0.71 -0.80 13.88
C MET A 1 -0.71 -1.16 13.44
N MET A 2 -0.99 -1.06 12.15
CA MET A 2 -2.35 -1.25 11.63
C MET A 2 -2.44 -2.59 10.91
N PRO A 3 -3.46 -3.41 11.21
CA PRO A 3 -3.68 -4.63 10.44
C PRO A 3 -4.06 -4.29 9.00
N ILE A 4 -3.52 -5.03 8.03
CA ILE A 4 -3.83 -4.84 6.62
C ILE A 4 -5.03 -5.69 6.21
N ILE A 5 -5.04 -6.95 6.64
CA ILE A 5 -6.06 -7.91 6.24
C ILE A 5 -6.14 -9.04 7.27
N SER A 6 -7.34 -9.51 7.51
CA SER A 6 -7.56 -10.72 8.31
C SER A 6 -7.31 -11.95 7.45
N ALA A 7 -6.70 -12.98 8.02
CA ALA A 7 -6.47 -14.24 7.33
C ALA A 7 -7.80 -14.95 6.96
N ALA A 8 -8.90 -14.53 7.56
CA ALA A 8 -10.21 -15.07 7.27
C ALA A 8 -10.99 -14.24 6.26
N SER A 9 -10.33 -13.41 5.47
CA SER A 9 -11.00 -12.56 4.50
C SER A 9 -11.84 -13.39 3.51
N GLU A 10 -12.95 -12.81 3.06
CA GLU A 10 -13.99 -13.51 2.32
C GLU A 10 -13.69 -13.61 0.83
N CYS A 11 -12.59 -14.25 0.47
CA CYS A 11 -12.25 -14.52 -0.92
C CYS A 11 -12.69 -15.92 -1.30
N GLY A 12 -12.98 -16.15 -2.58
CA GLY A 12 -13.21 -17.50 -3.09
C GLY A 12 -11.95 -18.36 -2.93
N ALA A 13 -12.08 -19.70 -3.00
CA ALA A 13 -10.98 -20.61 -2.71
C ALA A 13 -9.72 -20.33 -3.54
N MET A 14 -9.87 -20.11 -4.86
CA MET A 14 -8.72 -19.82 -5.73
C MET A 14 -8.09 -18.47 -5.41
N ALA A 15 -8.92 -17.44 -5.22
CA ALA A 15 -8.42 -16.11 -4.85
C ALA A 15 -7.75 -16.15 -3.47
N ARG A 16 -8.26 -16.96 -2.56
CA ARG A 16 -7.68 -17.13 -1.23
C ARG A 16 -6.29 -17.75 -1.29
N ASN A 17 -6.06 -18.73 -2.16
CA ASN A 17 -4.76 -19.36 -2.32
C ASN A 17 -3.74 -18.38 -2.89
N ILE A 18 -4.11 -17.62 -3.91
CA ILE A 18 -3.23 -16.59 -4.51
C ILE A 18 -2.89 -15.53 -3.47
N LEU A 19 -3.89 -15.05 -2.75
CA LEU A 19 -3.68 -14.04 -1.71
C LEU A 19 -2.77 -14.57 -0.62
N SER A 20 -2.98 -15.79 -0.16
CA SER A 20 -2.17 -16.42 0.88
C SER A 20 -0.70 -16.52 0.45
N ASP A 21 -0.45 -16.93 -0.80
CA ASP A 21 0.92 -17.03 -1.33
C ASP A 21 1.60 -15.66 -1.36
N ARG A 22 0.90 -14.62 -1.79
CA ARG A 22 1.43 -13.26 -1.86
C ARG A 22 1.70 -12.69 -0.47
N LEU A 23 0.82 -12.92 0.47
CA LEU A 23 1.00 -12.49 1.85
C LEU A 23 2.18 -13.22 2.50
N SER A 24 2.34 -14.52 2.22
CA SER A 24 3.50 -15.28 2.72
C SER A 24 4.81 -14.73 2.18
N ALA A 25 4.84 -14.35 0.91
CA ALA A 25 6.03 -13.74 0.32
C ALA A 25 6.39 -12.41 1.01
N LEU A 26 5.39 -11.62 1.37
CA LEU A 26 5.61 -10.35 2.08
C LEU A 26 6.10 -10.57 3.51
N VAL A 27 5.60 -11.62 4.17
CA VAL A 27 6.10 -12.02 5.50
C VAL A 27 7.58 -12.44 5.39
N ASP A 28 7.91 -13.28 4.41
CA ASP A 28 9.29 -13.75 4.20
C ASP A 28 10.23 -12.58 3.88
N ALA A 29 9.74 -11.56 3.20
CA ALA A 29 10.51 -10.36 2.88
C ALA A 29 10.65 -9.39 4.06
N GLY A 30 9.97 -9.67 5.18
CA GLY A 30 10.04 -8.83 6.37
C GLY A 30 9.14 -7.61 6.34
N LEU A 31 8.17 -7.56 5.43
CA LEU A 31 7.24 -6.44 5.32
C LEU A 31 6.00 -6.60 6.19
N LEU A 32 5.61 -7.85 6.46
CA LEU A 32 4.47 -8.18 7.29
C LEU A 32 4.87 -9.15 8.39
N THR A 33 4.13 -9.12 9.49
CA THR A 33 4.15 -10.17 10.52
C THR A 33 2.74 -10.69 10.71
N ILE A 34 2.66 -11.92 11.22
CA ILE A 34 1.39 -12.54 11.56
C ILE A 34 1.21 -12.45 13.08
N GLN A 35 0.05 -11.99 13.51
CA GLN A 35 -0.28 -11.85 14.93
C GLN A 35 -1.68 -12.39 15.19
N PRO A 36 -2.00 -12.79 16.44
CA PRO A 36 -3.39 -13.06 16.81
C PRO A 36 -4.25 -11.83 16.54
N ALA A 37 -5.51 -12.05 16.15
CA ALA A 37 -6.40 -10.94 15.85
C ALA A 37 -6.61 -10.06 17.09
N SER A 38 -6.61 -8.76 16.89
CA SER A 38 -6.75 -7.77 17.98
C SER A 38 -8.13 -7.79 18.64
N ASP A 39 -9.13 -8.39 17.97
CA ASP A 39 -10.48 -8.51 18.51
C ASP A 39 -10.68 -9.73 19.42
N GLY A 40 -9.61 -10.50 19.66
CA GLY A 40 -9.68 -11.70 20.50
C GLY A 40 -10.23 -12.93 19.81
N SER A 41 -10.49 -12.87 18.51
CA SER A 41 -10.98 -14.03 17.75
C SER A 41 -9.88 -15.07 17.55
N ALA A 42 -10.25 -16.24 17.03
CA ALA A 42 -9.29 -17.30 16.72
C ALA A 42 -8.50 -17.03 15.45
N TYR A 43 -8.82 -15.97 14.72
CA TYR A 43 -8.15 -15.64 13.46
C TYR A 43 -6.82 -14.97 13.70
N GLN A 44 -5.98 -14.97 12.66
CA GLN A 44 -4.72 -14.24 12.65
C GLN A 44 -4.85 -13.01 11.78
N GLU A 45 -4.04 -12.00 12.07
CA GLU A 45 -3.96 -10.77 11.28
C GLU A 45 -2.56 -10.58 10.75
N TYR A 46 -2.47 -10.01 9.53
CA TYR A 46 -1.22 -9.55 8.96
C TYR A 46 -1.03 -8.10 9.34
N VAL A 47 0.12 -7.77 9.90
CA VAL A 47 0.43 -6.44 10.40
C VAL A 47 1.72 -5.95 9.77
N LEU A 48 1.76 -4.67 9.40
CA LEU A 48 2.97 -4.08 8.83
C LEU A 48 4.09 -4.04 9.86
N THR A 49 5.29 -4.44 9.44
CA THR A 49 6.52 -4.19 10.19
C THR A 49 6.96 -2.74 9.95
N SER A 50 8.00 -2.28 10.65
CA SER A 50 8.59 -0.97 10.37
C SER A 50 9.07 -0.87 8.91
N LYS A 51 9.66 -1.94 8.40
CA LYS A 51 10.07 -2.01 6.99
C LYS A 51 8.85 -1.91 6.06
N GLY A 52 7.75 -2.59 6.41
CA GLY A 52 6.50 -2.52 5.65
C GLY A 52 5.90 -1.13 5.68
N GLU A 53 5.92 -0.48 6.83
CA GLU A 53 5.41 0.90 6.95
C GLU A 53 6.20 1.88 6.09
N SER A 54 7.49 1.62 5.89
CA SER A 54 8.32 2.48 5.04
C SER A 54 7.91 2.45 3.56
N LEU A 55 7.15 1.44 3.15
CA LEU A 55 6.58 1.36 1.80
C LEU A 55 5.29 2.15 1.65
N PHE A 56 4.75 2.69 2.72
CA PHE A 56 3.46 3.38 2.65
C PHE A 56 3.41 4.47 1.58
N PRO A 57 4.41 5.35 1.43
CA PRO A 57 4.36 6.35 0.37
C PRO A 57 4.26 5.76 -1.04
N ALA A 58 4.95 4.65 -1.30
CA ALA A 58 4.87 3.97 -2.60
C ALA A 58 3.48 3.40 -2.85
N ILE A 59 2.88 2.81 -1.82
CA ILE A 59 1.53 2.25 -1.91
C ILE A 59 0.51 3.36 -2.16
N VAL A 60 0.65 4.49 -1.49
CA VAL A 60 -0.23 5.65 -1.70
C VAL A 60 -0.13 6.14 -3.14
N ALA A 61 1.10 6.22 -3.68
CA ALA A 61 1.30 6.65 -5.06
C ALA A 61 0.62 5.71 -6.05
N LEU A 62 0.75 4.39 -5.85
CA LEU A 62 0.08 3.40 -6.69
C LEU A 62 -1.43 3.51 -6.60
N ARG A 63 -1.95 3.68 -5.39
CA ARG A 63 -3.39 3.83 -5.17
C ARG A 63 -3.93 5.05 -5.90
N GLN A 64 -3.25 6.17 -5.79
CA GLN A 64 -3.67 7.41 -6.45
C GLN A 64 -3.60 7.28 -7.97
N TRP A 65 -2.58 6.60 -8.48
CA TRP A 65 -2.50 6.31 -9.91
C TRP A 65 -3.71 5.48 -10.37
N GLY A 66 -4.05 4.44 -9.60
CA GLY A 66 -5.21 3.59 -9.88
C GLY A 66 -6.52 4.37 -9.86
N GLU A 67 -6.68 5.29 -8.89
CA GLU A 67 -7.87 6.12 -8.81
C GLU A 67 -8.06 7.00 -10.05
N ARG A 68 -6.96 7.48 -10.63
CA ARG A 68 -7.01 8.34 -11.82
C ARG A 68 -7.23 7.56 -13.12
N HIS A 69 -6.76 6.31 -13.20
CA HIS A 69 -6.66 5.61 -14.48
C HIS A 69 -7.49 4.32 -14.59
N LEU A 70 -7.89 3.73 -13.47
CA LEU A 70 -8.54 2.41 -13.48
C LEU A 70 -10.05 2.48 -13.30
N PHE A 71 -10.62 3.66 -13.06
CA PHE A 71 -12.05 3.85 -12.87
C PHE A 71 -12.59 4.78 -13.94
N ALA A 72 -13.84 4.52 -14.38
CA ALA A 72 -14.52 5.41 -15.30
C ALA A 72 -14.89 6.71 -14.59
N ALA A 73 -15.06 7.77 -15.35
CA ALA A 73 -15.49 9.07 -14.80
C ALA A 73 -16.80 8.90 -14.04
N GLY A 74 -16.81 9.32 -12.78
CA GLY A 74 -17.99 9.20 -11.91
C GLY A 74 -18.20 7.83 -11.32
N GLU A 75 -17.37 6.83 -11.65
CA GLU A 75 -17.45 5.51 -11.06
C GLU A 75 -17.00 5.58 -9.59
N PRO A 76 -17.82 5.10 -8.65
CA PRO A 76 -17.46 5.18 -7.24
C PRO A 76 -16.27 4.26 -6.92
N HIS A 77 -15.37 4.76 -6.08
CA HIS A 77 -14.24 3.98 -5.56
C HIS A 77 -13.90 4.46 -4.16
N SER A 78 -13.17 3.63 -3.42
CA SER A 78 -12.70 4.02 -2.09
C SER A 78 -11.64 5.11 -2.20
N THR A 79 -11.52 5.91 -1.15
CA THR A 79 -10.49 6.95 -1.07
C THR A 79 -9.72 6.82 0.23
N LEU A 80 -8.46 7.20 0.21
CA LEU A 80 -7.62 7.24 1.39
C LEU A 80 -7.72 8.63 2.01
N ILE A 81 -8.09 8.68 3.28
CA ILE A 81 -8.28 9.94 4.00
C ILE A 81 -7.46 9.96 5.29
N GLU A 82 -7.20 11.14 5.80
CA GLU A 82 -6.61 11.34 7.11
C GLU A 82 -7.64 11.05 8.18
N LYS A 83 -7.27 10.25 9.17
CA LYS A 83 -8.17 9.96 10.29
C LYS A 83 -8.60 11.22 11.05
N ALA A 84 -7.66 12.14 11.27
CA ALA A 84 -7.89 13.31 12.11
C ALA A 84 -8.84 14.32 11.47
N THR A 85 -8.83 14.47 10.16
CA THR A 85 -9.55 15.53 9.48
C THR A 85 -10.65 15.04 8.54
N GLY A 86 -10.59 13.77 8.13
CA GLY A 86 -11.46 13.23 7.10
C GLY A 86 -11.15 13.72 5.68
N LYS A 87 -10.09 14.49 5.52
CA LYS A 87 -9.69 15.01 4.21
C LYS A 87 -8.86 14.00 3.45
N ARG A 88 -8.90 14.07 2.13
CA ARG A 88 -8.10 13.19 1.28
C ARG A 88 -6.61 13.43 1.50
N VAL A 89 -5.84 12.34 1.46
CA VAL A 89 -4.39 12.43 1.48
C VAL A 89 -3.93 13.17 0.22
N THR A 90 -2.98 14.09 0.37
CA THR A 90 -2.48 14.89 -0.74
C THR A 90 -1.78 14.01 -1.78
N ALA A 91 -1.67 14.52 -3.01
CA ALA A 91 -1.06 13.78 -4.11
C ALA A 91 0.40 13.44 -3.81
N MET A 92 0.76 12.18 -4.03
CA MET A 92 2.15 11.72 -3.93
C MET A 92 2.88 12.08 -5.22
N GLN A 93 3.79 13.01 -5.13
CA GLN A 93 4.56 13.49 -6.27
C GLN A 93 6.02 13.71 -5.85
N PRO A 94 6.97 13.34 -6.70
CA PRO A 94 8.36 13.69 -6.41
C PRO A 94 8.56 15.19 -6.60
N HIS A 95 9.47 15.75 -5.83
CA HIS A 95 9.77 17.19 -5.86
C HIS A 95 11.27 17.40 -6.01
N ASP A 96 11.65 18.50 -6.66
CA ASP A 96 13.04 18.91 -6.74
C ASP A 96 13.49 19.56 -5.44
N HIS A 97 14.75 20.00 -5.39
CA HIS A 97 15.30 20.64 -4.19
C HIS A 97 14.63 21.96 -3.83
N GLU A 98 13.95 22.58 -4.77
CA GLU A 98 13.22 23.82 -4.55
C GLU A 98 11.74 23.58 -4.20
N GLY A 99 11.33 22.30 -4.12
CA GLY A 99 9.96 21.94 -3.79
C GLY A 99 9.00 21.91 -4.96
N LYS A 100 9.48 22.03 -6.19
CA LYS A 100 8.66 21.96 -7.39
C LYS A 100 8.45 20.51 -7.81
N VAL A 101 7.28 20.21 -8.35
CA VAL A 101 6.97 18.86 -8.83
C VAL A 101 7.89 18.48 -9.98
N LEU A 102 8.53 17.31 -9.87
CA LEU A 102 9.37 16.76 -10.94
C LEU A 102 8.57 15.90 -11.90
N LYS A 103 8.80 16.10 -13.18
CA LYS A 103 8.29 15.22 -14.23
C LYS A 103 9.34 14.15 -14.56
N ALA A 104 8.88 13.03 -15.08
CA ALA A 104 9.79 11.93 -15.44
C ALA A 104 10.92 12.40 -16.37
N SER A 105 10.61 13.27 -17.31
CA SER A 105 11.59 13.82 -18.27
C SER A 105 12.69 14.65 -17.60
N GLN A 106 12.48 15.09 -16.36
CA GLN A 106 13.45 15.90 -15.62
C GLN A 106 14.35 15.05 -14.72
N THR A 107 14.24 13.73 -14.82
CA THR A 107 15.01 12.81 -13.98
C THR A 107 15.86 11.89 -14.84
N VAL A 108 16.91 11.37 -14.24
CA VAL A 108 17.81 10.43 -14.91
C VAL A 108 18.41 9.50 -13.86
N VAL A 109 18.58 8.24 -14.23
CA VAL A 109 19.26 7.27 -13.36
C VAL A 109 20.76 7.40 -13.61
N LYS A 110 21.50 7.79 -12.56
CA LYS A 110 22.97 7.83 -12.64
C LYS A 110 23.48 6.41 -12.40
N LYS A 111 24.06 5.82 -13.42
CA LYS A 111 24.61 4.48 -13.32
C LYS A 111 25.94 4.50 -12.59
N LEU A 112 26.20 3.44 -11.83
CA LEU A 112 27.51 3.24 -11.24
C LEU A 112 28.48 2.81 -12.35
N THR A 113 29.63 3.45 -12.40
CA THR A 113 30.69 3.02 -13.30
C THR A 113 31.45 1.86 -12.66
N PRO A 114 31.80 0.81 -13.44
CA PRO A 114 32.58 -0.32 -12.92
C PRO A 114 33.99 0.08 -12.53
#